data_18d9b78ed1bb97c108c871a947b3227a
#
_entry.id   18d9b78ed1bb97c108c871a947b3227a
#
_cell.length_a   1.000
_cell.length_b   1.000
_cell.length_c   1.000
_cell.angle_alpha   90.00
_cell.angle_beta   90.00
_cell.angle_gamma   90.00
#
_symmetry.space_group_name_H-M   'P 1'
#
loop_
_entity.id
_entity.type
_entity.pdbx_description
1 polymer ?
#
loop_
_entity_poly.entity_id
_entity_poly.type
_entity_poly.pdbx_seq_one_letter_code
_entity_poly.pdbx_strand_id
1 'polypeptide(L)'
;MSGKERFYGALRIWKNAGISEPNQYVIFRRRFKLSAVEAQVLIQIAADSDYILTLDGRELGRGQFSDDPDFPTWSEYTLSELTAGEHVLAVLVYHKGEGFSCYAQGTPGLLVALSNQHFTLLSDASWKMLPDPAFASGMRAKVTGQLGFTAQYDARMALAWADPDLDDHAWPNAVAMPPQQTFQKRPSGAIPRLEPFIPGK
;
A
#
# COMPACT_ATOMS: atom_id res chain seq x y z
N MET A 1 19.06 -17.21 0.99
CA MET A 1 17.63 -17.53 0.78
C MET A 1 17.23 -16.95 -0.56
N SER A 2 16.75 -17.79 -1.48
CA SER A 2 16.42 -17.35 -2.84
C SER A 2 15.14 -16.49 -2.80
N GLY A 3 15.03 -15.48 -3.70
CA GLY A 3 13.90 -14.53 -3.72
C GLY A 3 12.50 -15.12 -4.03
N LYS A 4 12.36 -16.46 -3.99
CA LYS A 4 11.11 -17.18 -4.27
C LYS A 4 10.20 -17.38 -3.05
N GLU A 5 10.67 -17.08 -1.84
CA GLU A 5 9.92 -17.39 -0.59
C GLU A 5 9.28 -16.19 0.09
N ARG A 6 9.32 -15.02 -0.54
CA ARG A 6 8.78 -13.78 0.03
C ARG A 6 7.33 -13.61 -0.43
N PHE A 7 6.47 -13.07 0.41
CA PHE A 7 5.00 -13.06 0.28
C PHE A 7 4.34 -14.45 0.28
N TYR A 8 5.03 -15.50 0.81
CA TYR A 8 4.46 -16.85 0.84
C TYR A 8 3.09 -16.86 1.53
N GLY A 9 2.06 -17.17 0.74
CA GLY A 9 0.67 -17.19 1.22
C GLY A 9 -0.05 -15.84 1.22
N ALA A 10 0.62 -14.71 1.02
CA ALA A 10 -0.07 -13.43 0.86
C ALA A 10 -0.87 -13.40 -0.44
N LEU A 11 -2.09 -12.88 -0.38
CA LEU A 11 -2.95 -12.69 -1.54
C LEU A 11 -2.91 -11.23 -1.95
N ARG A 12 -2.86 -10.98 -3.26
CA ARG A 12 -3.11 -9.63 -3.78
C ARG A 12 -4.58 -9.31 -3.52
N ILE A 13 -4.83 -8.16 -2.93
CA ILE A 13 -6.18 -7.71 -2.57
C ILE A 13 -6.53 -6.39 -3.25
N TRP A 14 -7.81 -6.23 -3.58
CA TRP A 14 -8.36 -5.00 -4.15
C TRP A 14 -9.81 -4.78 -3.72
N LYS A 15 -10.43 -3.68 -4.17
CA LYS A 15 -11.83 -3.37 -3.88
C LYS A 15 -12.83 -4.30 -4.57
N ASN A 16 -12.44 -4.89 -5.71
CA ASN A 16 -13.23 -5.86 -6.47
C ASN A 16 -12.31 -6.73 -7.34
N ALA A 17 -12.81 -7.86 -7.80
CA ALA A 17 -12.10 -8.77 -8.70
C ALA A 17 -12.26 -8.42 -10.20
N GLY A 18 -12.90 -7.31 -10.49
CA GLY A 18 -13.32 -6.94 -11.85
C GLY A 18 -12.37 -5.97 -12.54
N ILE A 19 -12.97 -5.14 -13.37
CA ILE A 19 -12.27 -4.20 -14.26
C ILE A 19 -11.42 -3.22 -13.47
N SER A 20 -10.19 -3.03 -13.94
CA SER A 20 -9.32 -1.93 -13.49
C SER A 20 -9.89 -0.60 -13.97
N GLU A 21 -10.50 0.14 -13.06
CA GLU A 21 -10.89 1.52 -13.30
C GLU A 21 -9.67 2.43 -13.06
N PRO A 22 -9.44 3.45 -13.91
CA PRO A 22 -8.32 4.36 -13.73
C PRO A 22 -8.54 5.30 -12.54
N ASN A 23 -7.43 5.86 -12.04
CA ASN A 23 -7.43 6.90 -11.01
C ASN A 23 -8.21 6.52 -9.76
N GLN A 24 -7.80 5.44 -9.09
CA GLN A 24 -8.48 4.93 -7.90
C GLN A 24 -7.65 5.14 -6.64
N TYR A 25 -8.28 5.61 -5.58
CA TYR A 25 -7.69 5.73 -4.26
C TYR A 25 -8.42 4.80 -3.30
N VAL A 26 -7.71 3.85 -2.70
CA VAL A 26 -8.32 2.83 -1.83
C VAL A 26 -7.51 2.70 -0.55
N ILE A 27 -8.19 2.79 0.57
CA ILE A 27 -7.64 2.58 1.90
C ILE A 27 -7.83 1.10 2.25
N PHE A 28 -6.77 0.47 2.76
CA PHE A 28 -6.79 -0.87 3.32
C PHE A 28 -6.37 -0.81 4.78
N ARG A 29 -7.03 -1.59 5.65
CA ARG A 29 -6.72 -1.63 7.08
C ARG A 29 -6.76 -3.06 7.59
N ARG A 30 -5.84 -3.37 8.48
CA ARG A 30 -5.80 -4.65 9.20
C ARG A 30 -5.49 -4.42 10.66
N ARG A 31 -6.44 -4.80 11.52
CA ARG A 31 -6.22 -4.89 12.97
C ARG A 31 -5.63 -6.25 13.31
N PHE A 32 -4.68 -6.28 14.21
CA PHE A 32 -4.08 -7.51 14.72
C PHE A 32 -3.59 -7.31 16.15
N LYS A 33 -3.40 -8.42 16.86
CA LYS A 33 -2.97 -8.40 18.25
C LYS A 33 -1.73 -9.25 18.43
N LEU A 34 -0.75 -8.71 19.13
CA LEU A 34 0.43 -9.43 19.57
C LEU A 34 0.32 -9.76 21.05
N SER A 35 0.62 -11.00 21.42
CA SER A 35 0.62 -11.46 22.81
C SER A 35 1.92 -11.09 23.55
N ALA A 36 2.98 -10.81 22.82
CA ALA A 36 4.30 -10.45 23.34
C ALA A 36 4.96 -9.40 22.43
N VAL A 37 6.02 -8.79 22.93
CA VAL A 37 6.89 -7.92 22.13
C VAL A 37 7.60 -8.75 21.06
N GLU A 38 7.57 -8.27 19.84
CA GLU A 38 8.21 -8.91 18.69
C GLU A 38 9.37 -8.05 18.17
N ALA A 39 10.54 -8.67 18.05
CA ALA A 39 11.74 -8.00 17.56
C ALA A 39 11.99 -8.31 16.07
N GLN A 40 12.71 -7.42 15.38
CA GLN A 40 13.15 -7.60 14.00
C GLN A 40 12.01 -7.97 13.05
N VAL A 41 10.92 -7.20 13.12
CA VAL A 41 9.74 -7.42 12.29
C VAL A 41 9.97 -6.84 10.91
N LEU A 42 9.84 -7.67 9.88
CA LEU A 42 9.97 -7.31 8.49
C LEU A 42 8.60 -7.06 7.88
N ILE A 43 8.44 -5.93 7.20
CA ILE A 43 7.27 -5.61 6.37
C ILE A 43 7.71 -5.62 4.91
N GLN A 44 7.06 -6.44 4.11
CA GLN A 44 7.20 -6.45 2.66
C GLN A 44 5.91 -5.94 2.04
N ILE A 45 6.00 -5.04 1.08
CA ILE A 45 4.84 -4.42 0.45
C ILE A 45 5.06 -4.20 -1.04
N ALA A 46 4.04 -4.52 -1.82
CA ALA A 46 3.94 -4.17 -3.22
C ALA A 46 2.53 -3.64 -3.52
N ALA A 47 2.44 -2.63 -4.35
CA ALA A 47 1.16 -2.07 -4.79
C ALA A 47 1.26 -1.56 -6.24
N ASP A 48 0.18 -1.58 -6.95
CA ASP A 48 0.05 -0.87 -8.20
C ASP A 48 -0.95 0.28 -7.99
N SER A 49 -0.53 1.54 -8.07
CA SER A 49 0.80 2.06 -8.50
C SER A 49 1.63 2.61 -7.34
N ASP A 50 1.02 3.40 -6.47
CA ASP A 50 1.68 4.09 -5.36
C ASP A 50 0.99 3.74 -4.03
N TYR A 51 1.72 3.83 -2.93
CA TYR A 51 1.15 3.61 -1.59
C TYR A 51 1.73 4.56 -0.54
N ILE A 52 0.95 4.75 0.53
CA ILE A 52 1.40 5.27 1.82
C ILE A 52 1.15 4.17 2.85
N LEU A 53 2.20 3.73 3.54
CA LEU A 53 2.14 2.68 4.56
C LEU A 53 2.23 3.30 5.94
N THR A 54 1.31 2.94 6.83
CA THR A 54 1.31 3.36 8.23
C THR A 54 1.14 2.17 9.18
N LEU A 55 1.71 2.29 10.37
CA LEU A 55 1.48 1.39 11.50
C LEU A 55 1.15 2.25 12.71
N ASP A 56 0.00 1.99 13.34
CA ASP A 56 -0.51 2.70 14.51
C ASP A 56 -0.49 4.24 14.35
N GLY A 57 -0.96 4.71 13.20
CA GLY A 57 -1.00 6.13 12.84
C GLY A 57 0.33 6.72 12.38
N ARG A 58 1.45 6.02 12.55
CA ARG A 58 2.76 6.48 12.13
C ARG A 58 3.07 6.06 10.71
N GLU A 59 3.43 7.00 9.85
CA GLU A 59 3.93 6.68 8.51
C GLU A 59 5.29 5.97 8.57
N LEU A 60 5.36 4.80 7.95
CA LEU A 60 6.58 4.02 7.79
C LEU A 60 7.28 4.31 6.46
N GLY A 61 6.51 4.62 5.43
CA GLY A 61 7.07 4.94 4.14
C GLY A 61 6.06 5.03 3.01
N ARG A 62 6.56 5.35 1.82
CA ARG A 62 5.81 5.52 0.57
C ARG A 62 6.54 4.81 -0.56
N GLY A 63 5.81 4.42 -1.56
CA GLY A 63 6.21 3.79 -2.81
C GLY A 63 4.94 3.57 -3.63
N GLN A 64 4.87 2.89 -4.69
CA GLN A 64 5.93 2.14 -5.41
C GLN A 64 6.56 2.98 -6.53
N PHE A 65 5.93 4.09 -6.89
CA PHE A 65 6.38 5.07 -7.88
C PHE A 65 6.54 4.50 -9.30
N SER A 66 5.53 3.85 -9.81
CA SER A 66 5.51 3.31 -11.18
C SER A 66 6.42 2.10 -11.36
N ASP A 67 5.85 0.95 -11.20
CA ASP A 67 6.49 -0.32 -11.52
C ASP A 67 6.22 -0.73 -12.96
N ASP A 68 7.11 -1.52 -13.52
CA ASP A 68 6.86 -2.22 -14.78
C ASP A 68 6.04 -3.47 -14.47
N PRO A 69 4.87 -3.69 -15.10
CA PRO A 69 4.03 -4.85 -14.84
C PRO A 69 4.71 -6.19 -15.17
N ASP A 70 5.70 -6.19 -16.07
CA ASP A 70 6.47 -7.39 -16.40
C ASP A 70 7.59 -7.67 -15.39
N PHE A 71 8.00 -6.64 -14.63
CA PHE A 71 9.05 -6.72 -13.61
C PHE A 71 8.60 -6.11 -12.27
N PRO A 72 7.51 -6.61 -11.67
CA PRO A 72 6.96 -6.03 -10.46
C PRO A 72 7.97 -6.12 -9.31
N THR A 73 8.09 -5.04 -8.54
CA THR A 73 8.99 -4.95 -7.40
C THR A 73 8.24 -4.86 -6.08
N TRP A 74 8.93 -5.03 -4.96
CA TRP A 74 8.42 -4.74 -3.62
C TRP A 74 9.41 -3.91 -2.82
N SER A 75 8.90 -3.23 -1.81
CA SER A 75 9.70 -2.51 -0.81
C SER A 75 9.73 -3.27 0.51
N GLU A 76 10.78 -3.06 1.30
CA GLU A 76 10.95 -3.64 2.63
C GLU A 76 11.15 -2.55 3.67
N TYR A 77 10.51 -2.74 4.83
CA TYR A 77 10.69 -1.92 6.03
C TYR A 77 11.00 -2.85 7.20
N THR A 78 11.96 -2.48 8.03
CA THR A 78 12.30 -3.25 9.22
C THR A 78 11.99 -2.44 10.46
N LEU A 79 11.22 -3.02 11.36
CA LEU A 79 10.98 -2.51 12.69
C LEU A 79 11.93 -3.23 13.65
N SER A 80 12.67 -2.48 14.46
CA SER A 80 13.51 -3.09 15.49
C SER A 80 12.67 -3.84 16.53
N GLU A 81 11.52 -3.28 16.85
CA GLU A 81 10.60 -3.81 17.85
C GLU A 81 9.15 -3.42 17.52
N LEU A 82 8.22 -4.32 17.83
CA LEU A 82 6.79 -4.09 17.84
C LEU A 82 6.22 -4.58 19.18
N THR A 83 5.54 -3.70 19.91
CA THR A 83 5.07 -3.95 21.28
C THR A 83 3.99 -5.02 21.34
N ALA A 84 3.75 -5.58 22.52
CA ALA A 84 2.54 -6.37 22.75
C ALA A 84 1.31 -5.45 22.77
N GLY A 85 0.18 -5.94 22.28
CA GLY A 85 -1.08 -5.17 22.24
C GLY A 85 -1.78 -5.20 20.91
N GLU A 86 -2.77 -4.34 20.77
CA GLU A 86 -3.51 -4.14 19.53
C GLU A 86 -2.74 -3.21 18.60
N HIS A 87 -2.73 -3.53 17.31
CA HIS A 87 -2.07 -2.77 16.27
C HIS A 87 -2.97 -2.60 15.05
N VAL A 88 -2.72 -1.54 14.29
CA VAL A 88 -3.38 -1.29 13.01
C VAL A 88 -2.34 -1.01 11.93
N LEU A 89 -2.25 -1.93 10.97
CA LEU A 89 -1.53 -1.69 9.73
C LEU A 89 -2.51 -1.08 8.71
N ALA A 90 -2.23 0.13 8.22
CA ALA A 90 -3.08 0.79 7.26
C ALA A 90 -2.30 1.26 6.04
N VAL A 91 -2.90 1.14 4.86
CA VAL A 91 -2.28 1.48 3.58
C VAL A 91 -3.28 2.25 2.72
N LEU A 92 -2.91 3.44 2.28
CA LEU A 92 -3.59 4.12 1.19
C LEU A 92 -2.89 3.74 -0.12
N VAL A 93 -3.62 3.20 -1.07
CA VAL A 93 -3.12 2.83 -2.39
C VAL A 93 -3.73 3.73 -3.45
N TYR A 94 -2.90 4.26 -4.32
CA TYR A 94 -3.31 4.93 -5.55
C TYR A 94 -3.02 4.03 -6.75
N HIS A 95 -4.04 3.71 -7.53
CA HIS A 95 -3.94 2.99 -8.79
C HIS A 95 -4.18 3.93 -9.96
N LYS A 96 -3.17 4.12 -10.81
CA LYS A 96 -3.27 4.96 -12.00
C LYS A 96 -4.21 4.36 -13.04
N GLY A 97 -4.06 3.08 -13.34
CA GLY A 97 -4.97 2.29 -14.17
C GLY A 97 -5.02 2.65 -15.66
N GLU A 98 -4.21 3.60 -16.10
CA GLU A 98 -4.02 3.99 -17.50
C GLU A 98 -2.54 4.24 -17.73
N GLY A 99 -1.99 3.81 -18.87
CA GLY A 99 -0.58 4.01 -19.21
C GLY A 99 -0.25 5.48 -19.48
N PHE A 100 0.87 5.94 -18.92
CA PHE A 100 1.45 7.26 -19.12
C PHE A 100 2.95 7.11 -19.40
N SER A 101 3.65 8.17 -19.80
CA SER A 101 5.09 8.10 -20.01
C SER A 101 5.89 7.71 -18.75
N CYS A 102 5.32 7.93 -17.57
CA CYS A 102 5.92 7.59 -16.29
C CYS A 102 5.31 6.33 -15.62
N TYR A 103 4.43 5.62 -16.29
CA TYR A 103 3.74 4.46 -15.74
C TYR A 103 3.26 3.52 -16.84
N ALA A 104 3.71 2.28 -16.82
CA ALA A 104 3.14 1.20 -17.60
C ALA A 104 1.91 0.65 -16.87
N GLN A 105 0.79 0.51 -17.59
CA GLN A 105 -0.46 0.07 -16.98
C GLN A 105 -0.33 -1.33 -16.40
N GLY A 106 -0.49 -1.43 -15.09
CA GLY A 106 -0.51 -2.68 -14.34
C GLY A 106 -1.91 -3.11 -13.94
N THR A 107 -1.97 -4.12 -13.08
CA THR A 107 -3.21 -4.60 -12.47
C THR A 107 -3.31 -4.06 -11.05
N PRO A 108 -4.46 -3.46 -10.66
CA PRO A 108 -4.61 -2.90 -9.32
C PRO A 108 -4.39 -3.94 -8.23
N GLY A 109 -3.87 -3.50 -7.10
CA GLY A 109 -3.76 -4.39 -5.96
C GLY A 109 -2.74 -3.96 -4.94
N LEU A 110 -2.93 -4.51 -3.76
CA LEU A 110 -2.03 -4.44 -2.62
C LEU A 110 -1.60 -5.84 -2.23
N LEU A 111 -0.32 -6.01 -1.97
CA LEU A 111 0.27 -7.23 -1.42
C LEU A 111 1.13 -6.84 -0.22
N VAL A 112 0.88 -7.44 0.95
CA VAL A 112 1.60 -7.15 2.19
C VAL A 112 1.92 -8.43 2.93
N ALA A 113 3.13 -8.52 3.45
CA ALA A 113 3.52 -9.51 4.45
C ALA A 113 4.28 -8.81 5.59
N LEU A 114 3.79 -8.99 6.80
CA LEU A 114 4.41 -8.54 8.04
C LEU A 114 4.81 -9.78 8.83
N SER A 115 6.09 -9.99 9.11
CA SER A 115 6.53 -11.24 9.70
C SER A 115 7.87 -11.13 10.44
N ASN A 116 8.06 -12.06 11.36
CA ASN A 116 9.35 -12.43 11.92
C ASN A 116 9.42 -13.96 12.13
N GLN A 117 10.23 -14.43 13.08
CA GLN A 117 10.36 -15.88 13.39
C GLN A 117 9.13 -16.44 14.12
N HIS A 118 8.31 -15.60 14.77
CA HIS A 118 7.26 -16.02 15.69
C HIS A 118 5.85 -15.80 15.14
N PHE A 119 5.66 -14.82 14.26
CA PHE A 119 4.35 -14.54 13.70
C PHE A 119 4.41 -14.11 12.24
N THR A 120 3.27 -14.22 11.57
CA THR A 120 3.08 -13.77 10.20
C THR A 120 1.68 -13.18 10.04
N LEU A 121 1.60 -11.99 9.48
CA LEU A 121 0.37 -11.34 9.04
C LEU A 121 0.47 -11.09 7.52
N LEU A 122 -0.51 -11.59 6.79
CA LEU A 122 -0.53 -11.52 5.33
C LEU A 122 -1.74 -10.73 4.82
N SER A 123 -1.61 -10.15 3.65
CA SER A 123 -2.78 -9.64 2.94
C SER A 123 -3.67 -10.77 2.47
N ASP A 124 -4.95 -10.66 2.77
CA ASP A 124 -6.01 -11.60 2.42
C ASP A 124 -7.38 -10.91 2.43
N ALA A 125 -8.44 -11.67 2.17
CA ALA A 125 -9.81 -11.15 2.16
C ALA A 125 -10.35 -10.72 3.53
N SER A 126 -9.60 -10.85 4.62
CA SER A 126 -10.01 -10.36 5.94
C SER A 126 -9.61 -8.89 6.21
N TRP A 127 -8.81 -8.31 5.33
CA TRP A 127 -8.50 -6.88 5.40
C TRP A 127 -9.74 -6.04 5.13
N LYS A 128 -9.93 -4.98 5.89
CA LYS A 128 -10.93 -3.96 5.63
C LYS A 128 -10.45 -3.05 4.52
N MET A 129 -11.38 -2.58 3.68
CA MET A 129 -11.06 -1.62 2.64
C MET A 129 -12.17 -0.59 2.48
N LEU A 130 -11.80 0.60 2.02
CA LEU A 130 -12.73 1.66 1.65
C LEU A 130 -12.13 2.47 0.49
N PRO A 131 -12.86 2.73 -0.61
CA PRO A 131 -12.49 3.81 -1.52
C PRO A 131 -12.36 5.12 -0.74
N ASP A 132 -11.24 5.83 -0.89
CA ASP A 132 -11.02 7.06 -0.14
C ASP A 132 -12.05 8.12 -0.56
N PRO A 133 -12.92 8.59 0.34
CA PRO A 133 -13.98 9.53 -0.02
C PRO A 133 -13.47 10.96 -0.28
N ALA A 134 -12.25 11.27 0.14
CA ALA A 134 -11.65 12.60 -0.06
C ALA A 134 -11.05 12.75 -1.45
N PHE A 135 -10.56 11.68 -2.06
CA PHE A 135 -10.03 11.72 -3.40
C PHE A 135 -11.10 11.39 -4.45
N ALA A 136 -11.23 12.24 -5.44
CA ALA A 136 -12.12 11.97 -6.57
C ALA A 136 -11.50 10.91 -7.48
N SER A 137 -12.06 9.70 -7.43
CA SER A 137 -11.69 8.56 -8.28
C SER A 137 -12.34 8.62 -9.67
N GLY A 138 -11.87 7.76 -10.59
CA GLY A 138 -12.34 7.67 -11.97
C GLY A 138 -11.67 8.68 -12.90
N MET A 139 -12.17 8.76 -14.13
CA MET A 139 -11.63 9.65 -15.15
C MET A 139 -11.64 11.11 -14.71
N ARG A 140 -10.51 11.77 -14.81
CA ARG A 140 -10.29 13.19 -14.47
C ARG A 140 -9.47 13.87 -15.57
N ALA A 141 -9.42 15.19 -15.48
CA ALA A 141 -8.49 15.96 -16.32
C ALA A 141 -7.05 15.50 -16.05
N LYS A 142 -6.27 15.38 -17.09
CA LYS A 142 -4.84 15.07 -16.97
C LYS A 142 -4.05 16.34 -16.78
N VAL A 143 -3.02 16.29 -15.96
CA VAL A 143 -2.04 17.41 -15.87
C VAL A 143 -1.41 17.62 -17.25
N THR A 144 -0.94 16.54 -17.84
CA THR A 144 -0.58 16.41 -19.26
C THR A 144 -0.82 14.96 -19.69
N GLY A 145 -0.78 14.67 -20.99
CA GLY A 145 -0.80 13.29 -21.50
C GLY A 145 0.35 12.41 -20.99
N GLN A 146 1.39 13.02 -20.39
CA GLN A 146 2.57 12.32 -19.86
C GLN A 146 2.52 12.11 -18.35
N LEU A 147 1.94 13.07 -17.60
CA LEU A 147 2.01 13.10 -16.14
C LEU A 147 0.82 12.43 -15.43
N GLY A 148 -0.22 12.08 -16.18
CA GLY A 148 -1.39 11.42 -15.62
C GLY A 148 -2.44 12.36 -15.07
N PHE A 149 -3.32 11.83 -14.22
CA PHE A 149 -4.49 12.53 -13.72
C PHE A 149 -4.15 13.62 -12.72
N THR A 150 -4.93 14.71 -12.78
CA THR A 150 -4.93 15.74 -11.72
C THR A 150 -5.57 15.16 -10.46
N ALA A 151 -4.89 15.24 -9.33
CA ALA A 151 -5.48 14.90 -8.03
C ALA A 151 -6.53 15.95 -7.67
N GLN A 152 -7.73 15.48 -7.33
CA GLN A 152 -8.81 16.30 -6.79
C GLN A 152 -9.15 15.80 -5.39
N TYR A 153 -8.96 16.64 -4.38
CA TYR A 153 -9.09 16.29 -2.98
C TYR A 153 -10.04 17.24 -2.26
N ASP A 154 -11.02 16.69 -1.55
CA ASP A 154 -11.94 17.43 -0.67
C ASP A 154 -11.61 17.12 0.79
N ALA A 155 -10.92 18.04 1.47
CA ALA A 155 -10.49 17.87 2.85
C ALA A 155 -11.66 17.71 3.85
N ARG A 156 -12.88 18.12 3.48
CA ARG A 156 -14.08 17.94 4.33
C ARG A 156 -14.51 16.47 4.41
N MET A 157 -14.12 15.68 3.41
CA MET A 157 -14.40 14.24 3.34
C MET A 157 -13.23 13.40 3.82
N ALA A 158 -12.13 14.03 4.27
CA ALA A 158 -10.95 13.32 4.71
C ALA A 158 -11.24 12.45 5.94
N LEU A 159 -10.79 11.20 5.87
CA LEU A 159 -10.81 10.26 6.98
C LEU A 159 -9.44 10.23 7.66
N ALA A 160 -9.43 10.10 8.97
CA ALA A 160 -8.21 9.80 9.73
C ALA A 160 -7.86 8.30 9.56
N TRP A 161 -7.74 7.84 8.32
CA TRP A 161 -7.64 6.41 7.97
C TRP A 161 -6.43 5.69 8.59
N ALA A 162 -5.40 6.43 8.96
CA ALA A 162 -4.23 5.89 9.65
C ALA A 162 -4.43 5.77 11.18
N ASP A 163 -5.44 6.46 11.74
CA ASP A 163 -5.70 6.48 13.18
C ASP A 163 -6.09 5.07 13.68
N PRO A 164 -5.40 4.50 14.67
CA PRO A 164 -5.76 3.22 15.23
C PRO A 164 -7.16 3.19 15.87
N ASP A 165 -7.66 4.34 16.35
CA ASP A 165 -8.96 4.43 17.00
C ASP A 165 -10.13 4.58 16.00
N LEU A 166 -9.86 4.80 14.73
CA LEU A 166 -10.91 4.86 13.71
C LEU A 166 -11.68 3.54 13.64
N ASP A 167 -13.00 3.59 13.81
CA ASP A 167 -13.88 2.44 13.68
C ASP A 167 -14.03 2.05 12.19
N ASP A 168 -13.48 0.89 11.84
CA ASP A 168 -13.53 0.30 10.50
C ASP A 168 -14.40 -0.98 10.42
N HIS A 169 -15.19 -1.27 11.48
CA HIS A 169 -15.98 -2.51 11.53
C HIS A 169 -17.02 -2.60 10.40
N ALA A 170 -17.64 -1.49 10.05
CA ALA A 170 -18.63 -1.41 8.98
C ALA A 170 -18.02 -1.42 7.56
N TRP A 171 -16.70 -1.29 7.44
CA TRP A 171 -16.06 -1.30 6.12
C TRP A 171 -16.17 -2.67 5.48
N PRO A 172 -16.38 -2.75 4.17
CA PRO A 172 -16.33 -4.02 3.46
C PRO A 172 -14.95 -4.66 3.56
N ASN A 173 -14.92 -5.96 3.34
CA ASN A 173 -13.67 -6.68 3.23
C ASN A 173 -13.08 -6.52 1.83
N ALA A 174 -11.76 -6.55 1.74
CA ALA A 174 -11.05 -6.59 0.48
C ALA A 174 -11.34 -7.90 -0.27
N VAL A 175 -11.22 -7.84 -1.60
CA VAL A 175 -11.39 -9.02 -2.46
C VAL A 175 -10.02 -9.56 -2.85
N ALA A 176 -9.83 -10.86 -2.64
CA ALA A 176 -8.62 -11.54 -3.10
C ALA A 176 -8.59 -11.60 -4.64
N MET A 177 -7.48 -11.21 -5.22
CA MET A 177 -7.23 -11.20 -6.65
C MET A 177 -6.48 -12.47 -7.08
N PRO A 178 -6.57 -12.89 -8.34
CA PRO A 178 -5.73 -13.97 -8.84
C PRO A 178 -4.25 -13.71 -8.59
N PRO A 179 -3.45 -14.77 -8.36
CA PRO A 179 -2.01 -14.62 -8.16
C PRO A 179 -1.36 -13.92 -9.35
N GLN A 180 -0.43 -13.04 -9.05
CA GLN A 180 0.38 -12.32 -10.02
C GLN A 180 1.76 -12.97 -10.14
N GLN A 181 2.50 -12.54 -11.16
CA GLN A 181 3.86 -13.00 -11.48
C GLN A 181 4.87 -12.80 -10.34
N THR A 182 6.04 -13.37 -10.51
CA THR A 182 7.15 -13.30 -9.55
C THR A 182 7.66 -11.88 -9.38
N PHE A 183 7.61 -11.36 -8.17
CA PHE A 183 8.11 -10.03 -7.81
C PHE A 183 9.64 -10.02 -7.61
N GLN A 184 10.26 -8.87 -7.83
CA GLN A 184 11.67 -8.61 -7.53
C GLN A 184 11.80 -7.59 -6.40
N LYS A 185 12.81 -7.74 -5.55
CA LYS A 185 13.09 -6.76 -4.51
C LYS A 185 13.59 -5.46 -5.13
N ARG A 186 12.96 -4.35 -4.80
CA ARG A 186 13.47 -3.03 -5.16
C ARG A 186 14.82 -2.78 -4.48
N PRO A 187 15.84 -2.30 -5.20
CA PRO A 187 17.11 -1.95 -4.56
C PRO A 187 16.90 -0.93 -3.44
N SER A 188 17.42 -1.20 -2.26
CA SER A 188 17.41 -0.27 -1.15
C SER A 188 18.26 0.96 -1.49
N GLY A 189 17.77 2.16 -1.20
CA GLY A 189 18.47 3.41 -1.49
C GLY A 189 18.25 3.96 -2.90
N ALA A 190 17.40 3.33 -3.72
CA ALA A 190 17.14 3.78 -5.09
C ALA A 190 16.41 5.13 -5.18
N ILE A 191 15.81 5.61 -4.09
CA ILE A 191 15.15 6.92 -4.02
C ILE A 191 15.75 7.70 -2.87
N PRO A 192 16.59 8.72 -3.15
CA PRO A 192 17.06 9.64 -2.13
C PRO A 192 15.84 10.31 -1.47
N ARG A 193 15.77 10.31 -0.14
CA ARG A 193 14.84 11.18 0.56
C ARG A 193 15.18 12.62 0.16
N LEU A 194 14.26 13.30 -0.50
CA LEU A 194 14.37 14.73 -0.69
C LEU A 194 14.23 15.36 0.70
N GLU A 195 15.33 15.87 1.23
CA GLU A 195 15.31 16.72 2.40
C GLU A 195 14.47 17.96 2.05
N PRO A 196 13.53 18.38 2.93
CA PRO A 196 12.78 19.59 2.66
C PRO A 196 13.76 20.76 2.53
N PHE A 197 13.67 21.50 1.43
CA PHE A 197 14.41 22.74 1.26
C PHE A 197 13.96 23.71 2.36
N ILE A 198 14.84 24.03 3.29
CA ILE A 198 14.64 25.06 4.31
C ILE A 198 15.29 26.34 3.79
N PRO A 199 14.53 27.35 3.32
CA PRO A 199 15.11 28.62 2.90
C PRO A 199 15.81 29.27 4.08
N GLY A 200 17.04 29.65 3.95
CA GLY A 200 17.73 30.51 4.91
C GLY A 200 18.60 29.84 5.96
N LYS A 201 19.15 28.66 5.67
CA LYS A 201 20.36 28.20 6.36
C LYS A 201 21.57 28.36 5.50
#